data_9db737d03433d356f57b05f12c436b60
#
_entry.id   9db737d03433d356f57b05f12c436b60
#
_cell.length_a   1.000
_cell.length_b   1.000
_cell.length_c   1.000
_cell.angle_alpha   90.00
_cell.angle_beta   90.00
_cell.angle_gamma   90.00
#
_symmetry.space_group_name_H-M   'P 1'
#
loop_
_entity.id
_entity.type
_entity.pdbx_description
1 polymer ?
#
loop_
_entity_poly.entity_id
_entity_poly.type
_entity_poly.pdbx_seq_one_letter_code
_entity_poly.pdbx_strand_id
1 'polypeptide(L)'
;LTIKRAESIFNLPYIYFKRTLQKHFSLYILGELSTMRSDLMKKGLTKAPHRSLFKAAGLSDDELSRPIIGVVNSYNEVIPGHVHLNTIVEAVKAGILAAGGTPLVFPSIGVCDGIAMNHIGMKYSLGSREHIADSIEIMATAHPFDGLVLVPNCDKIIPGMLIGAARVNIPTIMVSGGPMLAGEYKNQNVGLDKVFEAVGKVAAGKMTESELSEFECAACPGVGSCSGLFTANSMNCLSEALGIALPGNGTIPAVHSDRIRLAKLAGGQILKPSDLFTKEAFENAVMLDMAIGGSSNTALHLPAIAHYAGIEFKLKDLDPYCAKTPHLCHLSPAGSYFMQDLNKAGGISAVLSELKRANLLNLNCMTVTGKTIGENIEGAKIF
;
A
#
# COMPACT_ATOMS: atom_id res chain seq x y z
N LEU A 1 -13.22 12.86 -42.77
CA LEU A 1 -13.61 11.65 -41.96
C LEU A 1 -12.51 11.20 -40.97
N THR A 2 -11.66 12.12 -40.44
CA THR A 2 -10.47 11.67 -39.65
C THR A 2 -10.23 12.46 -38.34
N ILE A 3 -11.11 13.36 -37.96
CA ILE A 3 -10.91 14.19 -36.72
C ILE A 3 -11.86 13.81 -35.57
N LYS A 4 -13.03 13.20 -35.86
CA LYS A 4 -14.00 12.81 -34.80
C LYS A 4 -13.70 11.52 -34.04
N ARG A 5 -12.64 10.75 -34.37
CA ARG A 5 -12.28 9.51 -33.67
C ARG A 5 -11.19 9.67 -32.62
N ALA A 6 -10.51 10.80 -32.57
CA ALA A 6 -9.45 11.07 -31.58
C ALA A 6 -9.96 11.68 -30.28
N GLU A 7 -11.13 12.32 -30.28
CA GLU A 7 -11.68 12.96 -29.08
C GLU A 7 -12.36 11.99 -28.10
N SER A 8 -12.70 10.77 -28.52
CA SER A 8 -13.39 9.81 -27.65
C SER A 8 -12.46 8.98 -26.73
N ILE A 9 -11.16 8.99 -26.99
CA ILE A 9 -10.18 8.17 -26.24
C ILE A 9 -9.52 8.95 -25.09
N PHE A 10 -9.46 10.28 -25.17
CA PHE A 10 -8.76 11.11 -24.17
C PHE A 10 -9.67 11.82 -23.15
N ASN A 11 -10.99 11.83 -23.31
CA ASN A 11 -11.90 12.60 -22.46
C ASN A 11 -12.64 11.80 -21.36
N LEU A 12 -12.65 10.48 -21.39
CA LEU A 12 -13.39 9.66 -20.41
C LEU A 12 -12.79 9.66 -19.00
N PRO A 13 -11.46 9.57 -18.77
CA PRO A 13 -10.91 9.56 -17.41
C PRO A 13 -11.00 10.91 -16.71
N TYR A 14 -10.82 12.02 -17.43
CA TYR A 14 -10.74 13.35 -16.83
C TYR A 14 -12.11 13.93 -16.42
N ILE A 15 -13.14 13.66 -17.19
CA ILE A 15 -14.53 14.10 -16.88
C ILE A 15 -15.13 13.24 -15.78
N TYR A 16 -14.83 11.93 -15.75
CA TYR A 16 -15.25 11.03 -14.67
C TYR A 16 -14.54 11.39 -13.37
N PHE A 17 -13.24 11.68 -13.42
CA PHE A 17 -12.42 12.14 -12.31
C PHE A 17 -12.99 13.43 -11.67
N LYS A 18 -13.35 14.42 -12.47
CA LYS A 18 -13.93 15.69 -11.98
C LYS A 18 -15.33 15.50 -11.37
N ARG A 19 -16.16 14.61 -11.92
CA ARG A 19 -17.52 14.35 -11.40
C ARG A 19 -17.50 13.46 -10.15
N THR A 20 -16.61 12.50 -10.05
CA THR A 20 -16.49 11.60 -8.88
C THR A 20 -15.86 12.36 -7.71
N LEU A 21 -14.79 13.11 -7.93
CA LEU A 21 -14.19 13.99 -6.93
C LEU A 21 -15.18 15.05 -6.41
N GLN A 22 -15.90 15.74 -7.31
CA GLN A 22 -16.94 16.69 -6.90
C GLN A 22 -18.10 16.01 -6.16
N LYS A 23 -18.52 14.80 -6.52
CA LYS A 23 -19.61 14.11 -5.82
C LYS A 23 -19.19 13.64 -4.40
N HIS A 24 -18.00 13.11 -4.20
CA HIS A 24 -17.58 12.63 -2.87
C HIS A 24 -17.16 13.78 -1.95
N PHE A 25 -16.47 14.80 -2.45
CA PHE A 25 -16.25 16.04 -1.70
C PHE A 25 -17.54 16.88 -1.56
N SER A 26 -18.43 16.87 -2.55
CA SER A 26 -19.70 17.60 -2.50
C SER A 26 -20.75 16.93 -1.59
N LEU A 27 -20.72 15.60 -1.39
CA LEU A 27 -21.53 14.92 -0.36
C LEU A 27 -21.05 15.28 1.05
N TYR A 28 -19.75 15.58 1.22
CA TYR A 28 -19.23 16.12 2.48
C TYR A 28 -19.58 17.60 2.69
N ILE A 29 -19.83 18.35 1.60
CA ILE A 29 -20.13 19.80 1.62
C ILE A 29 -21.64 20.09 1.59
N LEU A 30 -22.50 19.20 1.10
CA LEU A 30 -23.93 19.46 0.83
C LEU A 30 -24.91 18.76 1.80
N GLY A 31 -24.44 17.97 2.74
CA GLY A 31 -25.29 17.34 3.76
C GLY A 31 -24.87 17.69 5.16
N GLU A 32 -25.56 18.64 5.79
CA GLU A 32 -25.39 19.10 7.18
C GLU A 32 -23.97 19.66 7.49
N LEU A 33 -23.88 20.76 8.22
CA LEU A 33 -22.67 21.41 8.75
C LEU A 33 -21.75 20.42 9.52
N SER A 34 -21.16 19.45 8.81
CA SER A 34 -20.19 18.56 9.41
C SER A 34 -18.89 19.35 9.59
N THR A 35 -18.58 19.66 10.84
CA THR A 35 -17.31 20.27 11.22
C THR A 35 -16.18 19.32 10.81
N MET A 36 -15.21 19.84 10.06
CA MET A 36 -13.98 19.12 9.78
C MET A 36 -13.30 18.72 11.09
N ARG A 37 -12.71 17.55 11.17
CA ARG A 37 -12.00 17.10 12.38
C ARG A 37 -10.84 18.06 12.71
N SER A 38 -10.17 18.58 11.67
CA SER A 38 -9.11 19.59 11.80
C SER A 38 -9.60 20.96 12.31
N ASP A 39 -10.91 21.23 12.32
CA ASP A 39 -11.47 22.46 12.92
C ASP A 39 -11.11 22.58 14.40
N LEU A 40 -10.87 21.47 15.09
CA LEU A 40 -10.39 21.45 16.47
C LEU A 40 -9.03 22.16 16.63
N MET A 41 -8.22 22.25 15.56
CA MET A 41 -6.92 22.94 15.55
C MET A 41 -7.00 24.35 14.97
N LYS A 42 -7.97 24.67 14.12
CA LYS A 42 -7.88 25.84 13.23
C LYS A 42 -9.08 26.79 13.32
N LYS A 43 -10.26 26.37 13.80
CA LYS A 43 -11.48 27.18 13.70
C LYS A 43 -11.79 27.91 15.03
N GLY A 44 -12.19 29.17 14.90
CA GLY A 44 -12.62 30.00 16.03
C GLY A 44 -11.51 30.88 16.62
N LEU A 45 -11.91 31.82 17.46
CA LEU A 45 -11.02 32.84 18.05
C LEU A 45 -9.96 32.21 18.96
N THR A 46 -10.35 31.24 19.78
CA THR A 46 -9.45 30.57 20.74
C THR A 46 -8.36 29.74 20.06
N LYS A 47 -8.46 29.49 18.75
CA LYS A 47 -7.48 28.75 17.95
C LYS A 47 -6.48 29.68 17.21
N ALA A 48 -6.48 30.98 17.49
CA ALA A 48 -5.49 31.91 16.95
C ALA A 48 -4.03 31.49 17.24
N PRO A 49 -3.67 31.05 18.47
CA PRO A 49 -2.32 30.54 18.75
C PRO A 49 -1.93 29.33 17.88
N HIS A 50 -2.86 28.39 17.67
CA HIS A 50 -2.65 27.20 16.84
C HIS A 50 -2.41 27.60 15.37
N ARG A 51 -3.22 28.51 14.82
CA ARG A 51 -3.02 29.02 13.45
C ARG A 51 -1.71 29.78 13.31
N SER A 52 -1.27 30.48 14.36
CA SER A 52 0.05 31.13 14.37
C SER A 52 1.19 30.13 14.18
N LEU A 53 1.11 28.96 14.84
CA LEU A 53 2.08 27.87 14.69
C LEU A 53 2.05 27.26 13.29
N PHE A 54 0.86 27.04 12.72
CA PHE A 54 0.74 26.58 11.33
C PHE A 54 1.31 27.59 10.33
N LYS A 55 1.08 28.90 10.55
CA LYS A 55 1.67 29.97 9.73
C LYS A 55 3.19 30.02 9.87
N ALA A 56 3.75 29.76 11.06
CA ALA A 56 5.19 29.63 11.27
C ALA A 56 5.78 28.43 10.48
N ALA A 57 4.99 27.38 10.25
CA ALA A 57 5.35 26.26 9.37
C ALA A 57 5.10 26.57 7.87
N GLY A 58 4.65 27.77 7.52
CA GLY A 58 4.48 28.23 6.14
C GLY A 58 3.07 28.09 5.57
N LEU A 59 2.08 27.66 6.36
CA LEU A 59 0.71 27.51 5.85
C LEU A 59 0.01 28.87 5.71
N SER A 60 -0.67 29.07 4.58
CA SER A 60 -1.53 30.23 4.31
C SER A 60 -2.92 30.06 4.94
N ASP A 61 -3.70 31.15 5.00
CA ASP A 61 -5.10 31.11 5.45
C ASP A 61 -5.98 30.28 4.51
N ASP A 62 -5.68 30.29 3.21
CA ASP A 62 -6.38 29.45 2.23
C ASP A 62 -6.13 27.96 2.50
N GLU A 63 -4.89 27.54 2.72
CA GLU A 63 -4.55 26.15 3.08
C GLU A 63 -5.18 25.73 4.41
N LEU A 64 -5.24 26.62 5.39
CA LEU A 64 -5.91 26.36 6.66
C LEU A 64 -7.43 26.27 6.54
N SER A 65 -8.04 26.84 5.50
CA SER A 65 -9.47 26.71 5.24
C SER A 65 -9.89 25.35 4.72
N ARG A 66 -8.95 24.57 4.18
CA ARG A 66 -9.15 23.26 3.55
C ARG A 66 -9.08 22.11 4.55
N PRO A 67 -9.58 20.91 4.20
CA PRO A 67 -9.29 19.69 4.97
C PRO A 67 -7.79 19.44 5.08
N ILE A 68 -7.31 19.10 6.28
CA ILE A 68 -5.90 18.78 6.52
C ILE A 68 -5.70 17.27 6.46
N ILE A 69 -4.89 16.81 5.51
CA ILE A 69 -4.62 15.39 5.29
C ILE A 69 -3.23 15.04 5.77
N GLY A 70 -3.14 14.13 6.74
CA GLY A 70 -1.87 13.59 7.21
C GLY A 70 -1.28 12.60 6.20
N VAL A 71 -0.01 12.79 5.81
CA VAL A 71 0.73 11.85 4.97
C VAL A 71 1.78 11.16 5.82
N VAL A 72 1.56 9.89 6.10
CA VAL A 72 2.46 9.07 6.92
C VAL A 72 3.58 8.53 6.04
N ASN A 73 4.79 9.05 6.20
CA ASN A 73 5.93 8.71 5.37
C ASN A 73 6.94 7.86 6.14
N SER A 74 7.18 6.63 5.70
CA SER A 74 8.23 5.76 6.29
C SER A 74 9.58 5.85 5.57
N TYR A 75 9.83 6.95 4.85
CA TYR A 75 11.13 7.20 4.23
C TYR A 75 12.28 7.04 5.24
N ASN A 76 13.32 6.35 4.83
CA ASN A 76 14.65 6.33 5.45
C ASN A 76 15.67 5.84 4.41
N GLU A 77 16.96 6.07 4.71
CA GLU A 77 18.07 5.70 3.81
C GLU A 77 18.63 4.30 4.08
N VAL A 78 18.11 3.60 5.11
CA VAL A 78 18.57 2.27 5.51
C VAL A 78 17.93 1.17 4.66
N ILE A 79 16.66 1.33 4.30
CA ILE A 79 15.84 0.29 3.67
C ILE A 79 15.74 0.54 2.17
N PRO A 80 16.20 -0.35 1.29
CA PRO A 80 16.10 -0.16 -0.17
C PRO A 80 14.68 0.11 -0.67
N GLY A 81 13.67 -0.48 0.00
CA GLY A 81 12.26 -0.23 -0.27
C GLY A 81 11.75 1.15 0.12
N HIS A 82 12.53 1.93 0.88
CA HIS A 82 12.09 3.20 1.46
C HIS A 82 12.85 4.43 0.95
N VAL A 83 14.04 4.26 0.38
CA VAL A 83 14.89 5.39 -0.06
C VAL A 83 14.23 6.30 -1.10
N HIS A 84 13.23 5.83 -1.82
CA HIS A 84 12.51 6.59 -2.86
C HIS A 84 11.13 7.11 -2.40
N LEU A 85 10.71 6.83 -1.15
CA LEU A 85 9.35 7.15 -0.70
C LEU A 85 9.06 8.65 -0.68
N ASN A 86 10.08 9.52 -0.54
CA ASN A 86 9.88 10.96 -0.70
C ASN A 86 9.32 11.33 -2.08
N THR A 87 9.74 10.64 -3.15
CA THR A 87 9.20 10.84 -4.50
C THR A 87 7.72 10.43 -4.58
N ILE A 88 7.35 9.33 -3.91
CA ILE A 88 5.95 8.88 -3.81
C ILE A 88 5.12 9.90 -3.02
N VAL A 89 5.64 10.38 -1.90
CA VAL A 89 4.99 11.39 -1.04
C VAL A 89 4.73 12.69 -1.81
N GLU A 90 5.68 13.18 -2.59
CA GLU A 90 5.45 14.39 -3.41
C GLU A 90 4.34 14.18 -4.45
N ALA A 91 4.24 12.97 -5.02
CA ALA A 91 3.14 12.64 -5.93
C ALA A 91 1.78 12.58 -5.18
N VAL A 92 1.75 12.01 -3.98
CA VAL A 92 0.57 12.00 -3.10
C VAL A 92 0.14 13.42 -2.76
N LYS A 93 1.07 14.28 -2.34
CA LYS A 93 0.80 15.69 -2.03
C LYS A 93 0.18 16.42 -3.21
N ALA A 94 0.71 16.21 -4.42
CA ALA A 94 0.15 16.78 -5.64
C ALA A 94 -1.30 16.31 -5.87
N GLY A 95 -1.62 15.05 -5.57
CA GLY A 95 -2.99 14.51 -5.63
C GLY A 95 -3.92 15.16 -4.62
N ILE A 96 -3.48 15.30 -3.37
CA ILE A 96 -4.25 15.94 -2.28
C ILE A 96 -4.54 17.40 -2.62
N LEU A 97 -3.53 18.16 -3.06
CA LEU A 97 -3.67 19.56 -3.46
C LEU A 97 -4.65 19.71 -4.63
N ALA A 98 -4.56 18.85 -5.65
CA ALA A 98 -5.47 18.85 -6.78
C ALA A 98 -6.93 18.53 -6.38
N ALA A 99 -7.12 17.78 -5.31
CA ALA A 99 -8.43 17.46 -4.72
C ALA A 99 -8.95 18.56 -3.76
N GLY A 100 -8.16 19.60 -3.47
CA GLY A 100 -8.56 20.71 -2.60
C GLY A 100 -8.27 20.49 -1.11
N GLY A 101 -7.42 19.54 -0.76
CA GLY A 101 -6.93 19.30 0.61
C GLY A 101 -5.57 19.98 0.86
N THR A 102 -5.16 20.04 2.11
CA THR A 102 -3.84 20.51 2.55
C THR A 102 -3.04 19.33 3.11
N PRO A 103 -1.98 18.86 2.44
CA PRO A 103 -1.18 17.75 2.89
C PRO A 103 -0.16 18.17 3.94
N LEU A 104 -0.08 17.45 5.06
CA LEU A 104 0.99 17.59 6.06
C LEU A 104 1.67 16.24 6.27
N VAL A 105 2.98 16.20 6.03
CA VAL A 105 3.79 14.98 6.13
C VAL A 105 4.32 14.82 7.56
N PHE A 106 4.23 13.60 8.09
CA PHE A 106 4.94 13.21 9.31
C PHE A 106 5.59 11.83 9.16
N PRO A 107 6.72 11.56 9.85
CA PRO A 107 7.47 10.33 9.67
C PRO A 107 6.89 9.15 10.44
N SER A 108 7.20 7.95 9.95
CA SER A 108 7.12 6.69 10.70
C SER A 108 8.46 5.98 10.63
N ILE A 109 8.79 5.21 11.66
CA ILE A 109 9.98 4.34 11.64
C ILE A 109 9.78 3.15 10.71
N GLY A 110 10.87 2.46 10.37
CA GLY A 110 10.87 1.19 9.68
C GLY A 110 12.09 0.34 10.00
N VAL A 111 11.91 -0.97 10.05
CA VAL A 111 12.98 -1.96 10.17
C VAL A 111 12.99 -2.83 8.92
N CYS A 112 14.16 -3.05 8.33
CA CYS A 112 14.32 -3.99 7.23
C CYS A 112 14.63 -5.38 7.76
N ASP A 113 13.71 -6.31 7.58
CA ASP A 113 13.91 -7.71 8.02
C ASP A 113 15.14 -8.33 7.36
N GLY A 114 15.38 -8.07 6.06
CA GLY A 114 16.52 -8.61 5.33
C GLY A 114 17.87 -8.15 5.90
N ILE A 115 17.99 -6.87 6.27
CA ILE A 115 19.22 -6.33 6.89
C ILE A 115 19.34 -6.79 8.35
N ALA A 116 18.23 -6.94 9.06
CA ALA A 116 18.21 -7.37 10.46
C ALA A 116 18.38 -8.89 10.64
N MET A 117 18.29 -9.67 9.57
CA MET A 117 18.34 -11.13 9.60
C MET A 117 19.70 -11.63 10.12
N ASN A 118 19.67 -12.77 10.85
CA ASN A 118 20.84 -13.46 11.41
C ASN A 118 21.65 -12.71 12.49
N HIS A 119 21.11 -11.59 13.04
CA HIS A 119 21.69 -10.91 14.21
C HIS A 119 20.60 -10.44 15.18
N ILE A 120 21.00 -9.83 16.30
CA ILE A 120 20.09 -9.38 17.38
C ILE A 120 18.99 -8.43 16.89
N GLY A 121 19.25 -7.65 15.82
CA GLY A 121 18.31 -6.71 15.22
C GLY A 121 16.97 -7.33 14.80
N MET A 122 16.97 -8.62 14.43
CA MET A 122 15.73 -9.31 14.01
C MET A 122 14.66 -9.35 15.12
N LYS A 123 15.06 -9.31 16.40
CA LYS A 123 14.13 -9.27 17.54
C LYS A 123 13.30 -7.98 17.59
N TYR A 124 13.77 -6.91 16.94
CA TYR A 124 13.07 -5.62 16.87
C TYR A 124 12.11 -5.51 15.69
N SER A 125 12.20 -6.41 14.72
CA SER A 125 11.36 -6.37 13.51
C SER A 125 9.87 -6.40 13.85
N LEU A 126 9.38 -7.47 14.49
CA LEU A 126 7.96 -7.59 14.83
C LEU A 126 7.51 -6.52 15.85
N GLY A 127 8.35 -6.21 16.83
CA GLY A 127 8.06 -5.16 17.83
C GLY A 127 7.85 -3.78 17.21
N SER A 128 8.54 -3.47 16.10
CA SER A 128 8.39 -2.20 15.41
C SER A 128 6.97 -2.00 14.83
N ARG A 129 6.24 -3.06 14.51
CA ARG A 129 4.87 -2.99 14.00
C ARG A 129 3.94 -2.26 14.96
N GLU A 130 4.00 -2.58 16.25
CA GLU A 130 3.16 -1.93 17.26
C GLU A 130 3.58 -0.47 17.47
N HIS A 131 4.88 -0.16 17.52
CA HIS A 131 5.37 1.22 17.64
C HIS A 131 4.98 2.08 16.44
N ILE A 132 4.93 1.51 15.23
CA ILE A 132 4.44 2.20 14.03
C ILE A 132 2.96 2.55 14.22
N ALA A 133 2.14 1.57 14.65
CA ALA A 133 0.73 1.80 14.90
C ALA A 133 0.50 2.87 15.99
N ASP A 134 1.21 2.78 17.11
CA ASP A 134 1.16 3.75 18.21
C ASP A 134 1.53 5.16 17.74
N SER A 135 2.60 5.30 16.95
CA SER A 135 3.06 6.60 16.45
C SER A 135 2.02 7.28 15.57
N ILE A 136 1.32 6.51 14.73
CA ILE A 136 0.25 7.03 13.85
C ILE A 136 -0.95 7.46 14.67
N GLU A 137 -1.37 6.63 15.64
CA GLU A 137 -2.48 6.94 16.53
C GLU A 137 -2.20 8.22 17.34
N ILE A 138 -1.00 8.35 17.91
CA ILE A 138 -0.56 9.54 18.66
C ILE A 138 -0.62 10.78 17.77
N MET A 139 0.02 10.73 16.60
CA MET A 139 0.09 11.87 15.69
C MET A 139 -1.29 12.29 15.18
N ALA A 140 -2.11 11.33 14.74
CA ALA A 140 -3.42 11.61 14.18
C ALA A 140 -4.49 11.98 15.23
N THR A 141 -4.24 11.68 16.50
CA THR A 141 -5.11 12.08 17.62
C THR A 141 -4.69 13.43 18.19
N ALA A 142 -3.40 13.65 18.41
CA ALA A 142 -2.87 14.93 18.89
C ALA A 142 -3.06 16.06 17.87
N HIS A 143 -2.96 15.72 16.58
CA HIS A 143 -3.18 16.63 15.45
C HIS A 143 -4.34 16.08 14.61
N PRO A 144 -5.60 16.42 14.95
CA PRO A 144 -6.79 15.78 14.37
C PRO A 144 -6.92 16.05 12.87
N PHE A 145 -6.22 15.22 12.06
CA PHE A 145 -6.34 15.23 10.61
C PHE A 145 -7.74 14.80 10.14
N ASP A 146 -8.17 15.29 8.98
CA ASP A 146 -9.44 14.90 8.35
C ASP A 146 -9.34 13.57 7.58
N GLY A 147 -8.12 13.17 7.23
CA GLY A 147 -7.82 11.90 6.59
C GLY A 147 -6.33 11.58 6.62
N LEU A 148 -5.97 10.35 6.24
CA LEU A 148 -4.60 9.86 6.19
C LEU A 148 -4.27 9.25 4.83
N VAL A 149 -3.07 9.50 4.34
CA VAL A 149 -2.44 8.69 3.29
C VAL A 149 -1.23 7.99 3.88
N LEU A 150 -1.24 6.66 3.86
CA LEU A 150 -0.16 5.82 4.37
C LEU A 150 0.81 5.49 3.25
N VAL A 151 2.11 5.73 3.47
CA VAL A 151 3.16 5.47 2.47
C VAL A 151 4.20 4.50 3.06
N PRO A 152 3.87 3.19 3.15
CA PRO A 152 4.79 2.13 3.56
C PRO A 152 5.43 1.45 2.36
N ASN A 153 6.39 0.53 2.62
CA ASN A 153 6.80 -0.44 1.60
C ASN A 153 7.44 -1.74 2.12
N CYS A 154 7.62 -1.95 3.42
CA CYS A 154 8.34 -3.12 3.94
C CYS A 154 7.52 -3.90 4.98
N ASP A 155 8.04 -5.07 5.38
CA ASP A 155 7.38 -6.20 6.02
C ASP A 155 6.45 -5.85 7.20
N LYS A 156 6.96 -5.12 8.19
CA LYS A 156 6.20 -4.79 9.42
C LYS A 156 5.60 -3.40 9.36
N ILE A 157 6.08 -2.56 8.43
CA ILE A 157 5.61 -1.18 8.27
C ILE A 157 4.19 -1.17 7.69
N ILE A 158 3.92 -2.00 6.68
CA ILE A 158 2.59 -2.10 6.06
C ILE A 158 1.53 -2.49 7.11
N PRO A 159 1.64 -3.64 7.80
CA PRO A 159 0.65 -4.01 8.80
C PRO A 159 0.61 -3.05 9.99
N GLY A 160 1.74 -2.45 10.40
CA GLY A 160 1.77 -1.44 11.45
C GLY A 160 0.95 -0.21 11.08
N MET A 161 1.09 0.29 9.85
CA MET A 161 0.30 1.43 9.35
C MET A 161 -1.19 1.08 9.22
N LEU A 162 -1.54 -0.13 8.78
CA LEU A 162 -2.93 -0.58 8.69
C LEU A 162 -3.58 -0.71 10.07
N ILE A 163 -2.85 -1.19 11.08
CA ILE A 163 -3.30 -1.20 12.47
C ILE A 163 -3.54 0.22 12.98
N GLY A 164 -2.59 1.13 12.75
CA GLY A 164 -2.75 2.54 13.13
C GLY A 164 -3.98 3.17 12.48
N ALA A 165 -4.21 2.90 11.19
CA ALA A 165 -5.40 3.36 10.48
C ALA A 165 -6.70 2.80 11.09
N ALA A 166 -6.73 1.50 11.42
CA ALA A 166 -7.88 0.86 12.05
C ALA A 166 -8.20 1.49 13.41
N ARG A 167 -7.18 1.76 14.24
CA ARG A 167 -7.33 2.38 15.57
C ARG A 167 -7.88 3.81 15.48
N VAL A 168 -7.34 4.61 14.56
CA VAL A 168 -7.77 6.02 14.38
C VAL A 168 -9.12 6.12 13.68
N ASN A 169 -9.41 5.22 12.79
CA ASN A 169 -10.66 5.08 12.02
C ASN A 169 -11.17 6.39 11.39
N ILE A 170 -10.30 7.09 10.68
CA ILE A 170 -10.64 8.26 9.85
C ILE A 170 -10.43 7.90 8.37
N PRO A 171 -10.95 8.70 7.41
CA PRO A 171 -10.72 8.44 5.99
C PRO A 171 -9.25 8.19 5.70
N THR A 172 -8.94 7.02 5.13
CA THR A 172 -7.55 6.56 4.94
C THR A 172 -7.40 5.80 3.63
N ILE A 173 -6.27 5.99 2.97
CA ILE A 173 -5.82 5.17 1.84
C ILE A 173 -4.35 4.79 2.02
N MET A 174 -3.97 3.63 1.49
CA MET A 174 -2.58 3.20 1.43
C MET A 174 -2.05 3.22 0.00
N VAL A 175 -0.84 3.71 -0.18
CA VAL A 175 -0.07 3.60 -1.42
C VAL A 175 1.36 3.20 -1.10
N SER A 176 1.78 2.03 -1.58
CA SER A 176 3.13 1.51 -1.34
C SER A 176 4.17 2.12 -2.28
N GLY A 177 5.44 2.00 -1.90
CA GLY A 177 6.55 2.34 -2.79
C GLY A 177 6.70 1.40 -3.99
N GLY A 178 6.10 0.21 -3.96
CA GLY A 178 6.18 -0.81 -4.99
C GLY A 178 7.38 -1.75 -4.89
N PRO A 179 7.34 -2.91 -5.57
CA PRO A 179 8.43 -3.88 -5.63
C PRO A 179 9.59 -3.37 -6.48
N MET A 180 10.83 -3.76 -6.14
CA MET A 180 11.96 -3.60 -7.04
C MET A 180 11.85 -4.55 -8.23
N LEU A 181 12.56 -4.26 -9.31
CA LEU A 181 12.74 -5.19 -10.43
C LEU A 181 13.60 -6.38 -9.97
N ALA A 182 13.43 -7.53 -10.61
CA ALA A 182 14.38 -8.63 -10.46
C ALA A 182 15.75 -8.20 -10.99
N GLY A 183 16.80 -8.69 -10.34
CA GLY A 183 18.15 -8.61 -10.89
C GLY A 183 18.36 -9.58 -12.05
N GLU A 184 19.47 -9.43 -12.75
CA GLU A 184 19.88 -10.35 -13.82
C GLU A 184 21.33 -10.78 -13.61
N TYR A 185 21.57 -12.08 -13.56
CA TYR A 185 22.90 -12.65 -13.48
C TYR A 185 23.03 -13.84 -14.43
N LYS A 186 24.00 -13.80 -15.34
CA LYS A 186 24.23 -14.84 -16.36
C LYS A 186 22.95 -15.20 -17.15
N ASN A 187 22.20 -14.18 -17.61
CA ASN A 187 20.93 -14.30 -18.34
C ASN A 187 19.79 -14.99 -17.55
N GLN A 188 19.82 -14.95 -16.22
CA GLN A 188 18.76 -15.45 -15.37
C GLN A 188 18.28 -14.35 -14.42
N ASN A 189 16.96 -14.24 -14.26
CA ASN A 189 16.40 -13.37 -13.25
C ASN A 189 16.76 -13.90 -11.85
N VAL A 190 17.19 -13.00 -10.98
CA VAL A 190 17.62 -13.31 -9.61
C VAL A 190 17.04 -12.31 -8.62
N GLY A 191 16.91 -12.74 -7.38
CA GLY A 191 16.48 -11.92 -6.27
C GLY A 191 17.33 -12.17 -5.03
N LEU A 192 17.01 -11.50 -3.94
CA LEU A 192 17.72 -11.62 -2.66
C LEU A 192 17.77 -13.07 -2.13
N ASP A 193 16.73 -13.87 -2.34
CA ASP A 193 16.69 -15.29 -1.98
C ASP A 193 17.86 -16.08 -2.56
N LYS A 194 18.24 -15.77 -3.79
CA LYS A 194 19.37 -16.43 -4.47
C LYS A 194 20.74 -16.01 -3.91
N VAL A 195 20.84 -14.84 -3.29
CA VAL A 195 22.07 -14.44 -2.58
C VAL A 195 22.30 -15.31 -1.35
N PHE A 196 21.26 -15.64 -0.58
CA PHE A 196 21.37 -16.58 0.53
C PHE A 196 21.83 -17.98 0.07
N GLU A 197 21.29 -18.47 -1.06
CA GLU A 197 21.74 -19.72 -1.67
C GLU A 197 23.22 -19.65 -2.13
N ALA A 198 23.63 -18.50 -2.68
CA ALA A 198 25.01 -18.29 -3.14
C ALA A 198 26.02 -18.33 -1.99
N VAL A 199 25.70 -17.76 -0.83
CA VAL A 199 26.53 -17.91 0.39
C VAL A 199 26.77 -19.38 0.72
N GLY A 200 25.75 -20.22 0.66
CA GLY A 200 25.86 -21.66 0.84
C GLY A 200 26.74 -22.34 -0.23
N LYS A 201 26.70 -21.87 -1.47
CA LYS A 201 27.57 -22.39 -2.55
C LYS A 201 29.03 -22.03 -2.33
N VAL A 202 29.34 -20.83 -1.83
CA VAL A 202 30.72 -20.44 -1.46
C VAL A 202 31.21 -21.31 -0.32
N ALA A 203 30.44 -21.49 0.74
CA ALA A 203 30.79 -22.36 1.86
C ALA A 203 31.03 -23.82 1.45
N ALA A 204 30.35 -24.30 0.41
CA ALA A 204 30.52 -25.63 -0.18
C ALA A 204 31.65 -25.72 -1.24
N GLY A 205 32.38 -24.65 -1.49
CA GLY A 205 33.43 -24.59 -2.52
C GLY A 205 32.93 -24.67 -3.97
N LYS A 206 31.62 -24.39 -4.21
CA LYS A 206 30.98 -24.45 -5.53
C LYS A 206 30.87 -23.08 -6.20
N MET A 207 31.27 -22.02 -5.52
CA MET A 207 31.29 -20.64 -5.99
C MET A 207 32.46 -19.91 -5.32
N THR A 208 33.11 -19.01 -6.03
CA THR A 208 34.19 -18.19 -5.47
C THR A 208 33.62 -16.95 -4.79
N GLU A 209 34.39 -16.32 -3.87
CA GLU A 209 34.01 -15.03 -3.27
C GLU A 209 33.89 -13.92 -4.32
N SER A 210 34.72 -13.94 -5.39
CA SER A 210 34.63 -12.99 -6.50
C SER A 210 33.29 -13.11 -7.24
N GLU A 211 32.87 -14.35 -7.56
CA GLU A 211 31.58 -14.60 -8.19
C GLU A 211 30.40 -14.21 -7.28
N LEU A 212 30.54 -14.40 -5.95
CA LEU A 212 29.53 -13.94 -4.99
C LEU A 212 29.42 -12.41 -5.02
N SER A 213 30.54 -11.69 -5.02
CA SER A 213 30.54 -10.22 -5.10
C SER A 213 29.88 -9.68 -6.37
N GLU A 214 30.12 -10.31 -7.51
CA GLU A 214 29.43 -9.98 -8.77
C GLU A 214 27.91 -10.24 -8.64
N PHE A 215 27.54 -11.35 -8.02
CA PHE A 215 26.16 -11.75 -7.82
C PHE A 215 25.40 -10.79 -6.87
N GLU A 216 26.06 -10.34 -5.78
CA GLU A 216 25.51 -9.34 -4.85
C GLU A 216 25.14 -8.04 -5.57
N CYS A 217 26.00 -7.56 -6.47
CA CYS A 217 25.73 -6.36 -7.26
C CYS A 217 24.56 -6.53 -8.23
N ALA A 218 24.32 -7.74 -8.72
CA ALA A 218 23.31 -8.03 -9.71
C ALA A 218 21.92 -8.29 -9.12
N ALA A 219 21.83 -8.87 -7.92
CA ALA A 219 20.60 -9.44 -7.35
C ALA A 219 19.54 -8.40 -6.95
N CYS A 220 19.96 -7.20 -6.53
CA CYS A 220 19.06 -6.13 -6.09
C CYS A 220 19.36 -4.84 -6.89
N PRO A 221 18.83 -4.69 -8.12
CA PRO A 221 19.30 -3.68 -9.07
C PRO A 221 18.76 -2.27 -8.79
N GLY A 222 17.90 -2.07 -7.81
CA GLY A 222 17.32 -0.75 -7.59
C GLY A 222 16.43 -0.64 -6.35
N VAL A 223 15.69 0.44 -6.29
CA VAL A 223 14.77 0.75 -5.18
C VAL A 223 13.49 -0.09 -5.27
N GLY A 224 12.86 -0.29 -4.12
CA GLY A 224 11.61 -1.03 -3.98
C GLY A 224 11.67 -2.09 -2.88
N SER A 225 10.54 -2.67 -2.52
CA SER A 225 10.47 -3.88 -1.71
C SER A 225 11.09 -5.06 -2.48
N CYS A 226 11.25 -6.22 -1.86
CA CYS A 226 11.82 -7.40 -2.54
C CYS A 226 11.18 -7.65 -3.91
N SER A 227 11.97 -8.14 -4.88
CA SER A 227 11.44 -8.45 -6.22
C SER A 227 10.52 -9.66 -6.26
N GLY A 228 10.66 -10.60 -5.30
CA GLY A 228 9.79 -11.76 -5.12
C GLY A 228 8.60 -11.49 -4.19
N LEU A 229 7.74 -12.48 -4.04
CA LEU A 229 6.57 -12.44 -3.15
C LEU A 229 6.96 -12.80 -1.71
N PHE A 230 7.59 -11.87 -1.02
CA PHE A 230 7.84 -11.94 0.41
C PHE A 230 6.77 -11.18 1.18
N THR A 231 6.93 -11.00 2.49
CA THR A 231 5.90 -10.40 3.36
C THR A 231 5.48 -9.00 2.90
N ALA A 232 6.42 -8.15 2.50
CA ALA A 232 6.13 -6.79 2.02
C ALA A 232 5.16 -6.82 0.83
N ASN A 233 5.47 -7.59 -0.21
CA ASN A 233 4.64 -7.68 -1.41
C ASN A 233 3.33 -8.44 -1.15
N SER A 234 3.34 -9.47 -0.30
CA SER A 234 2.10 -10.12 0.14
C SER A 234 1.15 -9.09 0.75
N MET A 235 1.58 -8.34 1.77
CA MET A 235 0.75 -7.33 2.40
C MET A 235 0.33 -6.18 1.47
N ASN A 236 1.20 -5.76 0.54
CA ASN A 236 0.86 -4.78 -0.49
C ASN A 236 -0.26 -5.28 -1.42
N CYS A 237 -0.21 -6.54 -1.83
CA CYS A 237 -1.25 -7.18 -2.64
C CYS A 237 -2.56 -7.35 -1.85
N LEU A 238 -2.47 -7.83 -0.60
CA LEU A 238 -3.65 -8.02 0.26
C LEU A 238 -4.36 -6.71 0.59
N SER A 239 -3.65 -5.57 0.59
CA SER A 239 -4.25 -4.26 0.77
C SER A 239 -5.22 -3.87 -0.37
N GLU A 240 -5.03 -4.40 -1.57
CA GLU A 240 -6.00 -4.26 -2.67
C GLU A 240 -7.28 -5.07 -2.39
N ALA A 241 -7.15 -6.31 -1.89
CA ALA A 241 -8.29 -7.16 -1.54
C ALA A 241 -9.04 -6.66 -0.29
N LEU A 242 -8.33 -6.06 0.67
CA LEU A 242 -8.94 -5.35 1.81
C LEU A 242 -9.64 -4.04 1.41
N GLY A 243 -9.48 -3.59 0.17
CA GLY A 243 -10.10 -2.39 -0.35
C GLY A 243 -9.42 -1.08 0.04
N ILE A 244 -8.33 -1.08 0.83
CA ILE A 244 -7.66 0.14 1.34
C ILE A 244 -6.59 0.69 0.40
N ALA A 245 -6.27 -0.02 -0.67
CA ALA A 245 -5.32 0.41 -1.70
C ALA A 245 -5.95 0.34 -3.10
N LEU A 246 -5.45 1.17 -4.01
CA LEU A 246 -5.89 1.16 -5.41
C LEU A 246 -5.39 -0.09 -6.14
N PRO A 247 -6.12 -0.59 -7.15
CA PRO A 247 -5.63 -1.64 -8.04
C PRO A 247 -4.26 -1.30 -8.63
N GLY A 248 -3.32 -2.26 -8.58
CA GLY A 248 -1.94 -2.09 -9.00
C GLY A 248 -0.98 -1.68 -7.86
N ASN A 249 -1.50 -1.46 -6.66
CA ASN A 249 -0.66 -1.09 -5.50
C ASN A 249 0.41 -2.14 -5.19
N GLY A 250 0.07 -3.43 -5.26
CA GLY A 250 0.99 -4.52 -4.90
C GLY A 250 2.01 -4.87 -6.00
N THR A 251 1.73 -4.57 -7.28
CA THR A 251 2.48 -5.17 -8.39
C THR A 251 3.22 -4.18 -9.27
N ILE A 252 2.76 -2.92 -9.40
CA ILE A 252 3.47 -1.92 -10.21
C ILE A 252 4.88 -1.71 -9.65
N PRO A 253 5.96 -1.92 -10.42
CA PRO A 253 7.32 -1.73 -9.93
C PRO A 253 7.59 -0.30 -9.45
N ALA A 254 8.46 -0.17 -8.45
CA ALA A 254 8.83 1.10 -7.83
C ALA A 254 9.33 2.16 -8.81
N VAL A 255 10.06 1.74 -9.83
CA VAL A 255 10.69 2.61 -10.83
C VAL A 255 9.79 2.97 -12.02
N HIS A 256 8.60 2.39 -12.11
CA HIS A 256 7.68 2.68 -13.21
C HIS A 256 6.94 4.00 -13.01
N SER A 257 6.73 4.75 -14.09
CA SER A 257 5.93 6.00 -14.07
C SER A 257 4.48 5.77 -13.63
N ASP A 258 3.95 4.57 -13.81
CA ASP A 258 2.63 4.18 -13.31
C ASP A 258 2.55 4.23 -11.79
N ARG A 259 3.64 3.97 -11.07
CA ARG A 259 3.72 4.12 -9.61
C ARG A 259 3.47 5.56 -9.19
N ILE A 260 4.04 6.52 -9.90
CA ILE A 260 3.83 7.96 -9.66
C ILE A 260 2.40 8.37 -9.98
N ARG A 261 1.81 7.84 -11.07
CA ARG A 261 0.41 8.10 -11.41
C ARG A 261 -0.53 7.54 -10.35
N LEU A 262 -0.27 6.32 -9.88
CA LEU A 262 -1.04 5.69 -8.80
C LEU A 262 -0.98 6.52 -7.50
N ALA A 263 0.20 7.01 -7.13
CA ALA A 263 0.39 7.83 -5.93
C ALA A 263 -0.40 9.14 -6.00
N LYS A 264 -0.45 9.80 -7.17
CA LYS A 264 -1.29 10.99 -7.39
C LYS A 264 -2.77 10.67 -7.25
N LEU A 265 -3.24 9.55 -7.82
CA LEU A 265 -4.63 9.12 -7.70
C LEU A 265 -5.00 8.84 -6.24
N ALA A 266 -4.13 8.15 -5.51
CA ALA A 266 -4.33 7.83 -4.10
C ALA A 266 -4.49 9.09 -3.23
N GLY A 267 -3.75 10.17 -3.51
CA GLY A 267 -3.89 11.42 -2.79
C GLY A 267 -5.28 12.07 -2.88
N GLY A 268 -6.08 11.70 -3.87
CA GLY A 268 -7.43 12.24 -4.08
C GLY A 268 -8.58 11.33 -3.62
N GLN A 269 -8.29 10.13 -3.11
CA GLN A 269 -9.34 9.13 -2.82
C GLN A 269 -9.13 8.47 -1.46
N ILE A 270 -10.02 8.76 -0.50
CA ILE A 270 -9.94 8.20 0.85
C ILE A 270 -11.33 7.79 1.37
N LEU A 271 -11.40 6.64 2.08
CA LEU A 271 -12.57 6.15 2.81
C LEU A 271 -12.16 5.68 4.22
N LYS A 272 -13.12 5.59 5.15
CA LYS A 272 -12.83 5.13 6.51
C LYS A 272 -12.49 3.63 6.52
N PRO A 273 -11.53 3.19 7.33
CA PRO A 273 -11.24 1.76 7.51
C PRO A 273 -12.47 0.94 7.92
N SER A 274 -13.37 1.48 8.76
CA SER A 274 -14.61 0.81 9.16
C SER A 274 -15.58 0.54 8.01
N ASP A 275 -15.48 1.29 6.91
CA ASP A 275 -16.31 1.09 5.72
C ASP A 275 -15.70 0.04 4.77
N LEU A 276 -14.40 -0.26 4.94
CA LEU A 276 -13.60 -1.15 4.11
C LEU A 276 -13.30 -2.48 4.79
N PHE A 277 -12.91 -2.44 6.07
CA PHE A 277 -12.54 -3.61 6.84
C PHE A 277 -13.79 -4.33 7.33
N THR A 278 -14.26 -5.28 6.55
CA THR A 278 -15.35 -6.19 6.90
C THR A 278 -14.80 -7.61 6.96
N LYS A 279 -15.54 -8.54 7.58
CA LYS A 279 -15.13 -9.94 7.63
C LYS A 279 -14.92 -10.50 6.21
N GLU A 280 -15.81 -10.16 5.30
CA GLU A 280 -15.76 -10.59 3.89
C GLU A 280 -14.52 -10.03 3.17
N ALA A 281 -14.06 -8.82 3.51
CA ALA A 281 -12.82 -8.25 2.97
C ALA A 281 -11.59 -9.03 3.47
N PHE A 282 -11.56 -9.44 4.74
CA PHE A 282 -10.51 -10.30 5.26
C PHE A 282 -10.55 -11.70 4.63
N GLU A 283 -11.72 -12.27 4.39
CA GLU A 283 -11.89 -13.52 3.66
C GLU A 283 -11.32 -13.42 2.23
N ASN A 284 -11.63 -12.33 1.52
CA ASN A 284 -11.04 -12.05 0.20
C ASN A 284 -9.51 -11.94 0.26
N ALA A 285 -8.98 -11.28 1.28
CA ALA A 285 -7.54 -11.15 1.47
C ALA A 285 -6.88 -12.52 1.68
N VAL A 286 -7.47 -13.42 2.48
CA VAL A 286 -6.94 -14.79 2.67
C VAL A 286 -7.01 -15.60 1.39
N MET A 287 -8.12 -15.54 0.65
CA MET A 287 -8.24 -16.24 -0.64
C MET A 287 -7.22 -15.74 -1.65
N LEU A 288 -6.99 -14.42 -1.71
CA LEU A 288 -5.93 -13.86 -2.54
C LEU A 288 -4.54 -14.35 -2.07
N ASP A 289 -4.28 -14.34 -0.76
CA ASP A 289 -3.02 -14.78 -0.17
C ASP A 289 -2.66 -16.22 -0.57
N MET A 290 -3.63 -17.12 -0.46
CA MET A 290 -3.49 -18.52 -0.88
C MET A 290 -3.27 -18.64 -2.40
N ALA A 291 -4.02 -17.87 -3.19
CA ALA A 291 -3.92 -17.91 -4.65
C ALA A 291 -2.56 -17.44 -5.18
N ILE A 292 -1.96 -16.43 -4.57
CA ILE A 292 -0.65 -15.92 -4.97
C ILE A 292 0.52 -16.65 -4.30
N GLY A 293 0.28 -17.47 -3.27
CA GLY A 293 1.32 -18.11 -2.47
C GLY A 293 2.05 -17.13 -1.55
N GLY A 294 1.27 -16.34 -0.81
CA GLY A 294 1.79 -15.29 0.05
C GLY A 294 2.60 -15.79 1.24
N SER A 295 3.22 -14.86 1.94
CA SER A 295 4.07 -15.13 3.09
C SER A 295 3.29 -15.65 4.30
N SER A 296 3.80 -16.62 5.04
CA SER A 296 3.22 -17.08 6.30
C SER A 296 3.07 -15.95 7.37
N ASN A 297 3.78 -14.85 7.23
CA ASN A 297 3.60 -13.67 8.08
C ASN A 297 2.20 -13.03 7.96
N THR A 298 1.51 -13.21 6.84
CA THR A 298 0.14 -12.72 6.64
C THR A 298 -0.83 -13.33 7.63
N ALA A 299 -0.63 -14.61 7.99
CA ALA A 299 -1.39 -15.31 9.03
C ALA A 299 -1.23 -14.67 10.43
N LEU A 300 -0.16 -13.92 10.66
CA LEU A 300 0.04 -13.12 11.87
C LEU A 300 -0.54 -11.70 11.72
N HIS A 301 -0.44 -11.10 10.52
CA HIS A 301 -0.79 -9.71 10.31
C HIS A 301 -2.28 -9.48 10.07
N LEU A 302 -2.95 -10.34 9.28
CA LEU A 302 -4.39 -10.20 9.02
C LEU A 302 -5.24 -10.28 10.30
N PRO A 303 -5.05 -11.29 11.20
CA PRO A 303 -5.77 -11.31 12.47
C PRO A 303 -5.47 -10.10 13.37
N ALA A 304 -4.22 -9.58 13.36
CA ALA A 304 -3.88 -8.40 14.14
C ALA A 304 -4.61 -7.15 13.63
N ILE A 305 -4.64 -6.91 12.31
CA ILE A 305 -5.37 -5.78 11.71
C ILE A 305 -6.88 -5.92 11.99
N ALA A 306 -7.43 -7.13 11.82
CA ALA A 306 -8.85 -7.41 12.09
C ALA A 306 -9.22 -7.11 13.55
N HIS A 307 -8.37 -7.54 14.50
CA HIS A 307 -8.56 -7.26 15.92
C HIS A 307 -8.73 -5.77 16.21
N TYR A 308 -7.80 -4.93 15.68
CA TYR A 308 -7.87 -3.49 15.87
C TYR A 308 -8.98 -2.80 15.08
N ALA A 309 -9.48 -3.44 14.02
CA ALA A 309 -10.67 -3.01 13.30
C ALA A 309 -11.98 -3.45 13.98
N GLY A 310 -11.92 -4.18 15.10
CA GLY A 310 -13.09 -4.73 15.77
C GLY A 310 -13.75 -5.92 15.07
N ILE A 311 -13.03 -6.58 14.17
CA ILE A 311 -13.52 -7.73 13.40
C ILE A 311 -13.06 -9.02 14.09
N GLU A 312 -14.00 -9.92 14.35
CA GLU A 312 -13.65 -11.26 14.87
C GLU A 312 -13.11 -12.11 13.72
N PHE A 313 -11.78 -12.20 13.65
CA PHE A 313 -11.04 -12.96 12.64
C PHE A 313 -9.75 -13.51 13.26
N LYS A 314 -9.69 -14.83 13.46
CA LYS A 314 -8.61 -15.55 14.19
C LYS A 314 -7.81 -16.42 13.24
N LEU A 315 -6.61 -16.82 13.64
CA LEU A 315 -5.74 -17.68 12.86
C LEU A 315 -6.45 -18.96 12.36
N LYS A 316 -7.25 -19.59 13.19
CA LYS A 316 -8.02 -20.81 12.84
C LYS A 316 -9.07 -20.56 11.73
N ASP A 317 -9.48 -19.32 11.55
CA ASP A 317 -10.49 -18.97 10.55
C ASP A 317 -9.91 -18.94 9.12
N LEU A 318 -8.57 -19.06 8.98
CA LEU A 318 -7.89 -19.18 7.68
C LEU A 318 -8.06 -20.58 7.06
N ASP A 319 -8.13 -21.63 7.87
CA ASP A 319 -8.11 -23.04 7.41
C ASP A 319 -9.15 -23.36 6.32
N PRO A 320 -10.44 -22.95 6.44
CA PRO A 320 -11.45 -23.23 5.41
C PRO A 320 -11.14 -22.56 4.06
N TYR A 321 -10.47 -21.40 4.06
CA TYR A 321 -10.09 -20.69 2.86
C TYR A 321 -8.84 -21.29 2.23
N CYS A 322 -7.87 -21.70 3.04
CA CYS A 322 -6.67 -22.41 2.59
C CYS A 322 -7.04 -23.71 1.86
N ALA A 323 -8.00 -24.48 2.40
CA ALA A 323 -8.39 -25.76 1.83
C ALA A 323 -9.08 -25.66 0.46
N LYS A 324 -9.79 -24.55 0.18
CA LYS A 324 -10.60 -24.41 -1.04
C LYS A 324 -9.97 -23.54 -2.14
N THR A 325 -8.94 -22.74 -1.80
CA THR A 325 -8.36 -21.79 -2.72
C THR A 325 -7.18 -22.41 -3.48
N PRO A 326 -7.21 -22.45 -4.82
CA PRO A 326 -6.10 -22.97 -5.61
C PRO A 326 -4.90 -22.00 -5.59
N HIS A 327 -3.69 -22.55 -5.60
CA HIS A 327 -2.46 -21.80 -5.82
C HIS A 327 -2.31 -21.49 -7.31
N LEU A 328 -2.32 -20.22 -7.69
CA LEU A 328 -2.35 -19.77 -9.08
C LEU A 328 -1.00 -19.22 -9.56
N CYS A 329 -0.17 -18.64 -8.66
CA CYS A 329 1.01 -17.88 -9.03
C CYS A 329 2.29 -18.52 -8.51
N HIS A 330 3.21 -18.92 -9.39
CA HIS A 330 4.53 -19.47 -9.04
C HIS A 330 5.59 -18.36 -8.89
N LEU A 331 5.45 -17.52 -7.84
CA LEU A 331 6.33 -16.41 -7.59
C LEU A 331 7.53 -16.80 -6.70
N SER A 332 8.72 -16.21 -6.94
CA SER A 332 9.88 -16.33 -6.05
C SER A 332 9.49 -15.92 -4.61
N PRO A 333 9.91 -16.64 -3.56
CA PRO A 333 10.93 -17.69 -3.55
C PRO A 333 10.42 -19.11 -3.88
N ALA A 334 9.11 -19.35 -3.92
CA ALA A 334 8.55 -20.67 -4.18
C ALA A 334 8.52 -21.06 -5.67
N GLY A 335 8.64 -20.07 -6.57
CA GLY A 335 8.65 -20.24 -8.01
C GLY A 335 9.72 -19.41 -8.68
N SER A 336 9.64 -19.34 -10.02
CA SER A 336 10.64 -18.68 -10.87
C SER A 336 10.24 -17.27 -11.34
N TYR A 337 8.99 -16.84 -11.12
CA TYR A 337 8.50 -15.55 -11.54
C TYR A 337 8.65 -14.50 -10.42
N PHE A 338 8.66 -13.23 -10.80
CA PHE A 338 8.82 -12.09 -9.90
C PHE A 338 7.58 -11.19 -9.94
N MET A 339 7.50 -10.20 -9.05
CA MET A 339 6.36 -9.29 -8.97
C MET A 339 6.12 -8.52 -10.27
N GLN A 340 7.18 -8.17 -11.00
CA GLN A 340 7.09 -7.56 -12.31
C GLN A 340 6.38 -8.43 -13.36
N ASP A 341 6.52 -9.74 -13.26
CA ASP A 341 5.87 -10.69 -14.18
C ASP A 341 4.39 -10.81 -13.85
N LEU A 342 4.04 -10.85 -12.56
CA LEU A 342 2.65 -10.76 -12.12
C LEU A 342 1.99 -9.46 -12.59
N ASN A 343 2.71 -8.32 -12.50
CA ASN A 343 2.21 -7.05 -13.01
C ASN A 343 1.93 -7.10 -14.53
N LYS A 344 2.83 -7.70 -15.32
CA LYS A 344 2.63 -7.88 -16.77
C LYS A 344 1.44 -8.80 -17.07
N ALA A 345 1.21 -9.82 -16.26
CA ALA A 345 0.10 -10.75 -16.43
C ALA A 345 -1.28 -10.16 -16.07
N GLY A 346 -1.35 -8.91 -15.58
CA GLY A 346 -2.59 -8.21 -15.22
C GLY A 346 -2.71 -7.89 -13.73
N GLY A 347 -1.69 -8.20 -12.94
CA GLY A 347 -1.59 -7.84 -11.52
C GLY A 347 -2.64 -8.55 -10.65
N ILE A 348 -2.92 -7.96 -9.50
CA ILE A 348 -3.89 -8.52 -8.54
C ILE A 348 -5.31 -8.53 -9.10
N SER A 349 -5.69 -7.56 -9.93
CA SER A 349 -7.01 -7.56 -10.57
C SER A 349 -7.23 -8.81 -11.44
N ALA A 350 -6.20 -9.32 -12.11
CA ALA A 350 -6.27 -10.56 -12.89
C ALA A 350 -6.48 -11.78 -11.96
N VAL A 351 -5.71 -11.87 -10.86
CA VAL A 351 -5.87 -12.96 -9.87
C VAL A 351 -7.25 -12.94 -9.24
N LEU A 352 -7.73 -11.78 -8.82
CA LEU A 352 -9.07 -11.63 -8.26
C LEU A 352 -10.16 -12.01 -9.29
N SER A 353 -9.93 -11.72 -10.58
CA SER A 353 -10.87 -12.14 -11.65
C SER A 353 -10.92 -13.66 -11.79
N GLU A 354 -9.80 -14.37 -11.66
CA GLU A 354 -9.79 -15.84 -11.64
C GLU A 354 -10.50 -16.42 -10.40
N LEU A 355 -10.25 -15.83 -9.22
CA LEU A 355 -10.99 -16.21 -8.00
C LEU A 355 -12.49 -15.95 -8.13
N LYS A 356 -12.91 -14.86 -8.79
CA LYS A 356 -14.32 -14.60 -9.12
C LYS A 356 -14.91 -15.71 -9.99
N ARG A 357 -14.18 -16.17 -11.03
CA ARG A 357 -14.62 -17.29 -11.89
C ARG A 357 -14.84 -18.59 -11.11
N ALA A 358 -14.04 -18.80 -10.06
CA ALA A 358 -14.15 -19.95 -9.17
C ALA A 358 -15.21 -19.77 -8.06
N ASN A 359 -15.95 -18.65 -8.03
CA ASN A 359 -16.90 -18.28 -6.97
C ASN A 359 -16.25 -18.25 -5.57
N LEU A 360 -15.01 -17.78 -5.48
CA LEU A 360 -14.24 -17.70 -4.25
C LEU A 360 -14.13 -16.27 -3.68
N LEU A 361 -14.87 -15.28 -4.22
CA LEU A 361 -14.79 -13.89 -3.76
C LEU A 361 -16.13 -13.35 -3.27
N ASN A 362 -16.05 -12.53 -2.24
CA ASN A 362 -17.12 -11.65 -1.76
C ASN A 362 -17.09 -10.35 -2.58
N LEU A 363 -17.87 -10.27 -3.66
CA LEU A 363 -17.77 -9.21 -4.68
C LEU A 363 -18.26 -7.84 -4.22
N ASN A 364 -19.09 -7.78 -3.17
CA ASN A 364 -19.73 -6.55 -2.70
C ASN A 364 -18.88 -5.74 -1.69
N CYS A 365 -17.66 -6.18 -1.37
CA CYS A 365 -16.77 -5.44 -0.49
C CYS A 365 -16.38 -4.11 -1.12
N MET A 366 -16.59 -3.01 -0.38
CA MET A 366 -16.23 -1.66 -0.81
C MET A 366 -14.73 -1.46 -0.86
N THR A 367 -14.29 -0.56 -1.73
CA THR A 367 -12.88 -0.19 -1.85
C THR A 367 -12.70 1.33 -1.91
N VAL A 368 -11.48 1.80 -1.69
CA VAL A 368 -11.11 3.24 -1.78
C VAL A 368 -11.38 3.86 -3.15
N THR A 369 -11.66 3.07 -4.18
CA THR A 369 -12.10 3.60 -5.49
C THR A 369 -13.54 4.13 -5.46
N GLY A 370 -14.28 3.91 -4.36
CA GLY A 370 -15.72 4.17 -4.27
C GLY A 370 -16.58 3.15 -5.01
N LYS A 371 -15.98 2.02 -5.41
CA LYS A 371 -16.63 0.88 -6.07
C LYS A 371 -16.36 -0.38 -5.26
N THR A 372 -17.15 -1.41 -5.51
CA THR A 372 -16.92 -2.75 -4.97
C THR A 372 -15.73 -3.43 -5.64
N ILE A 373 -15.19 -4.48 -4.99
CA ILE A 373 -14.17 -5.34 -5.61
C ILE A 373 -14.69 -5.91 -6.93
N GLY A 374 -15.96 -6.37 -6.97
CA GLY A 374 -16.58 -6.92 -8.17
C GLY A 374 -16.59 -5.95 -9.35
N GLU A 375 -16.89 -4.68 -9.10
CA GLU A 375 -16.86 -3.62 -10.11
C GLU A 375 -15.42 -3.25 -10.53
N ASN A 376 -14.46 -3.26 -9.61
CA ASN A 376 -13.06 -2.93 -9.92
C ASN A 376 -12.39 -3.98 -10.83
N ILE A 377 -12.78 -5.24 -10.71
CA ILE A 377 -12.21 -6.33 -11.53
C ILE A 377 -13.04 -6.62 -12.79
N GLU A 378 -14.12 -5.87 -13.02
CA GLU A 378 -14.91 -6.01 -14.24
C GLU A 378 -14.06 -5.63 -15.47
N GLY A 379 -13.93 -6.58 -16.42
CA GLY A 379 -13.08 -6.41 -17.59
C GLY A 379 -11.58 -6.49 -17.32
N ALA A 380 -11.15 -6.96 -16.15
CA ALA A 380 -9.75 -7.23 -15.88
C ALA A 380 -9.18 -8.21 -16.91
N LYS A 381 -8.04 -7.85 -17.51
CA LYS A 381 -7.38 -8.65 -18.55
C LYS A 381 -6.30 -9.52 -17.93
N ILE A 382 -6.22 -10.74 -18.44
CA ILE A 382 -5.14 -11.68 -18.17
C ILE A 382 -4.30 -11.73 -19.44
N PHE A 383 -2.98 -11.50 -19.33
CA PHE A 383 -2.07 -11.42 -20.47
C PHE A 383 -1.10 -12.62 -20.50
#